data_d1f7394aea1373368ac820da65e31087
#
_entry.id   d1f7394aea1373368ac820da65e31087
#
_cell.length_a   1.000
_cell.length_b   1.000
_cell.length_c   1.000
_cell.angle_alpha   90.00
_cell.angle_beta   90.00
_cell.angle_gamma   90.00
#
_symmetry.space_group_name_H-M   'P 1'
#
loop_
_entity.id
_entity.type
_entity.pdbx_description
1 polymer ?
#
loop_
_entity_poly.entity_id
_entity_poly.type
_entity_poly.pdbx_seq_one_letter_code
_entity_poly.pdbx_strand_id
1 'polypeptide(L)'
;MYKSELSHWNSAEVGPKRDVLGELKAEIEKQGLTFCKSSHRAEHWFFLGHGKEFDSDIKEPLQKGDLYWPSMPEPDAEDLYGEPYPTEEFLNDWLARTAEIY
;
A
#
# COMPACT_ATOMS: atom_id res chain seq x y z
N MET A 1 -2.06 -5.05 -8.01
CA MET A 1 -1.31 -5.65 -6.91
C MET A 1 -0.21 -6.54 -7.46
N TYR A 2 1.02 -6.39 -6.99
CA TYR A 2 2.23 -7.07 -7.43
C TYR A 2 2.64 -8.11 -6.38
N LYS A 3 3.51 -9.04 -6.73
CA LYS A 3 4.17 -9.93 -5.77
C LYS A 3 5.07 -9.07 -4.88
N SER A 4 4.93 -9.20 -3.56
CA SER A 4 5.67 -8.42 -2.57
C SER A 4 6.30 -9.35 -1.54
N GLU A 5 7.50 -9.00 -1.11
CA GLU A 5 8.17 -9.64 0.04
C GLU A 5 7.98 -8.81 1.33
N LEU A 6 7.51 -7.57 1.19
CA LEU A 6 7.29 -6.65 2.30
C LEU A 6 5.89 -6.75 2.90
N SER A 7 4.92 -7.21 2.11
CA SER A 7 3.53 -7.30 2.54
C SER A 7 2.89 -8.58 2.04
N HIS A 8 2.25 -9.31 2.93
CA HIS A 8 1.43 -10.47 2.58
C HIS A 8 0.13 -10.09 1.83
N TRP A 9 -0.27 -8.82 1.85
CA TRP A 9 -1.38 -8.29 1.08
C TRP A 9 -0.99 -8.06 -0.39
N ASN A 10 -0.68 -9.13 -1.06
CA ASN A 10 -0.28 -9.12 -2.47
C ASN A 10 -1.02 -10.19 -3.28
N SER A 11 -1.05 -10.04 -4.60
CA SER A 11 -1.83 -10.92 -5.48
C SER A 11 -1.25 -12.35 -5.61
N ALA A 12 -0.02 -12.56 -5.17
CA ALA A 12 0.57 -13.90 -5.18
C ALA A 12 0.14 -14.74 -3.96
N GLU A 13 -0.22 -14.07 -2.85
CA GLU A 13 -0.63 -14.73 -1.61
C GLU A 13 -2.13 -14.65 -1.37
N VAL A 14 -2.77 -13.56 -1.76
CA VAL A 14 -4.19 -13.30 -1.53
C VAL A 14 -4.94 -13.19 -2.86
N GLY A 15 -6.18 -13.64 -2.89
CA GLY A 15 -7.03 -13.58 -4.06
C GLY A 15 -6.62 -14.57 -5.15
N PRO A 16 -6.16 -14.12 -6.32
CA PRO A 16 -5.86 -15.00 -7.45
C PRO A 16 -4.64 -15.89 -7.25
N LYS A 17 -3.82 -15.64 -6.24
CA LYS A 17 -2.57 -16.36 -5.93
C LYS A 17 -1.61 -16.45 -7.13
N ARG A 18 -1.49 -15.34 -7.83
CA ARG A 18 -0.63 -15.16 -9.02
C ARG A 18 0.05 -13.80 -8.96
N ASP A 19 1.24 -13.70 -9.54
CA ASP A 19 1.89 -12.41 -9.76
C ASP A 19 1.26 -11.69 -10.96
N VAL A 20 0.07 -11.15 -10.74
CA VAL A 20 -0.74 -10.52 -11.80
C VAL A 20 0.02 -9.39 -12.49
N LEU A 21 0.76 -8.59 -11.73
CA LEU A 21 1.48 -7.45 -12.31
C LEU A 21 2.70 -7.90 -13.13
N GLY A 22 3.43 -8.90 -12.66
CA GLY A 22 4.54 -9.48 -13.41
C GLY A 22 4.09 -10.15 -14.70
N GLU A 23 2.99 -10.88 -14.67
CA GLU A 23 2.41 -11.50 -15.87
C GLU A 23 1.93 -10.45 -16.88
N LEU A 24 1.24 -9.39 -16.43
CA LEU A 24 0.84 -8.29 -17.30
C LEU A 24 2.04 -7.58 -17.93
N LYS A 25 3.09 -7.31 -17.14
CA LYS A 25 4.34 -6.75 -17.65
C LYS A 25 4.88 -7.58 -18.79
N ALA A 26 5.04 -8.88 -18.56
CA ALA A 26 5.59 -9.79 -19.57
C ALA A 26 4.77 -9.80 -20.88
N GLU A 27 3.44 -9.80 -20.78
CA GLU A 27 2.59 -9.80 -21.97
C GLU A 27 2.59 -8.44 -22.71
N ILE A 28 2.63 -7.32 -21.99
CA ILE A 28 2.72 -5.98 -22.58
C ILE A 28 4.05 -5.80 -23.32
N GLU A 29 5.15 -6.22 -22.72
CA GLU A 29 6.49 -6.12 -23.32
C GLU A 29 6.63 -7.02 -24.57
N LYS A 30 5.99 -8.18 -24.60
CA LYS A 30 5.91 -9.02 -25.81
C LYS A 30 5.23 -8.33 -26.98
N GLN A 31 4.35 -7.39 -26.74
CA GLN A 31 3.70 -6.60 -27.78
C GLN A 31 4.53 -5.37 -28.22
N GLY A 32 5.77 -5.24 -27.72
CA GLY A 32 6.64 -4.10 -28.02
C GLY A 32 6.24 -2.81 -27.33
N LEU A 33 5.42 -2.89 -26.28
CA LEU A 33 4.96 -1.75 -25.50
C LEU A 33 5.80 -1.59 -24.23
N THR A 34 5.91 -0.36 -23.75
CA THR A 34 6.54 -0.07 -22.44
C THR A 34 5.53 -0.24 -21.32
N PHE A 35 5.89 -1.07 -20.34
CA PHE A 35 5.09 -1.23 -19.15
C PHE A 35 5.42 -0.15 -18.11
N CYS A 36 4.40 0.57 -17.65
CA CYS A 36 4.52 1.58 -16.62
C CYS A 36 3.61 1.24 -15.43
N LYS A 37 4.00 1.71 -14.25
CA LYS A 37 3.27 1.52 -13.00
C LYS A 37 3.12 2.83 -12.25
N SER A 38 2.07 2.95 -11.45
CA SER A 38 1.92 4.00 -10.46
C SER A 38 1.60 3.39 -9.10
N SER A 39 2.02 4.06 -8.04
CA SER A 39 1.75 3.66 -6.67
C SER A 39 0.94 4.74 -5.98
N HIS A 40 -0.12 4.32 -5.31
CA HIS A 40 -0.97 5.17 -4.47
C HIS A 40 -0.60 5.07 -2.98
N ARG A 41 0.59 4.58 -2.65
CA ARG A 41 0.99 4.34 -1.26
C ARG A 41 0.97 5.60 -0.39
N ALA A 42 1.30 6.76 -0.96
CA ALA A 42 1.27 8.03 -0.24
C ALA A 42 -0.12 8.34 0.33
N GLU A 43 -1.17 7.97 -0.41
CA GLU A 43 -2.55 8.21 0.01
C GLU A 43 -2.93 7.42 1.27
N HIS A 44 -2.30 6.28 1.52
CA HIS A 44 -2.57 5.47 2.70
C HIS A 44 -2.29 6.21 4.01
N TRP A 45 -1.30 7.07 4.02
CA TRP A 45 -1.05 7.90 5.21
C TRP A 45 -2.20 8.88 5.48
N PHE A 46 -2.66 9.57 4.44
CA PHE A 46 -3.56 10.72 4.60
C PHE A 46 -5.04 10.33 4.65
N PHE A 47 -5.44 9.22 4.03
CA PHE A 47 -6.85 8.94 3.79
C PHE A 47 -7.37 7.69 4.50
N LEU A 48 -6.51 6.88 5.04
CA LEU A 48 -6.92 5.61 5.64
C LEU A 48 -6.98 5.64 7.19
N GLY A 49 -6.64 6.76 7.81
CA GLY A 49 -6.89 6.98 9.23
C GLY A 49 -8.37 6.83 9.63
N HIS A 50 -9.27 7.18 8.72
CA HIS A 50 -10.72 7.03 8.92
C HIS A 50 -11.27 5.64 8.58
N GLY A 51 -10.43 4.68 8.19
CA GLY A 51 -10.88 3.33 7.84
C GLY A 51 -11.57 2.58 8.96
N LYS A 52 -11.34 2.99 10.21
CA LYS A 52 -11.98 2.39 11.40
C LYS A 52 -13.42 2.82 11.62
N GLU A 53 -13.83 3.95 11.05
CA GLU A 53 -15.20 4.45 11.14
C GLU A 53 -16.18 3.56 10.37
N PHE A 54 -15.67 2.72 9.49
CA PHE A 54 -16.46 1.82 8.66
C PHE A 54 -16.37 0.39 9.16
N ASP A 55 -17.40 -0.39 8.92
CA ASP A 55 -17.37 -1.84 9.16
C ASP A 55 -16.38 -2.47 8.18
N SER A 56 -15.15 -2.68 8.65
CA SER A 56 -14.05 -3.21 7.86
C SER A 56 -13.38 -4.41 8.54
N ASP A 57 -12.66 -5.19 7.77
CA ASP A 57 -11.87 -6.32 8.25
C ASP A 57 -10.47 -5.91 8.77
N ILE A 58 -10.15 -4.62 8.76
CA ILE A 58 -8.92 -4.10 9.33
C ILE A 58 -8.90 -4.38 10.83
N LYS A 59 -7.87 -5.08 11.29
CA LYS A 59 -7.68 -5.43 12.70
C LYS A 59 -6.59 -4.58 13.33
N GLU A 60 -6.87 -4.06 14.48
CA GLU A 60 -5.92 -3.36 15.32
C GLU A 60 -5.28 -4.32 16.37
N PRO A 61 -4.02 -4.09 16.75
CA PRO A 61 -3.09 -3.12 16.17
C PRO A 61 -2.56 -3.57 14.80
N LEU A 62 -2.34 -2.62 13.89
CA LEU A 62 -1.71 -2.88 12.60
C LEU A 62 -0.27 -3.34 12.80
N GLN A 63 0.16 -4.29 12.00
CA GLN A 63 1.49 -4.87 12.05
C GLN A 63 2.26 -4.57 10.77
N LYS A 64 3.59 -4.57 10.88
CA LYS A 64 4.45 -4.41 9.71
C LYS A 64 4.13 -5.48 8.66
N GLY A 65 3.90 -5.02 7.44
CA GLY A 65 3.47 -5.89 6.34
C GLY A 65 1.97 -5.86 6.06
N ASP A 66 1.15 -5.33 6.97
CA ASP A 66 -0.27 -5.10 6.69
C ASP A 66 -0.47 -4.06 5.60
N LEU A 67 -1.61 -4.15 4.90
CA LEU A 67 -1.91 -3.26 3.78
C LEU A 67 -1.84 -1.78 4.18
N TYR A 68 -2.36 -1.45 5.35
CA TYR A 68 -2.48 -0.09 5.85
C TYR A 68 -1.41 0.30 6.88
N TRP A 69 -0.45 -0.57 7.15
CA TRP A 69 0.62 -0.27 8.08
C TRP A 69 1.81 0.44 7.39
N PRO A 70 2.43 1.44 8.03
CA PRO A 70 1.84 2.26 9.05
C PRO A 70 0.86 3.26 8.43
N SER A 71 -0.14 3.67 9.18
CA SER A 71 -1.09 4.71 8.77
C SER A 71 -1.10 5.86 9.76
N MET A 72 -1.55 7.02 9.31
CA MET A 72 -1.81 8.14 10.19
C MET A 72 -2.80 7.70 11.28
N PRO A 73 -2.56 8.02 12.56
CA PRO A 73 -3.56 7.88 13.59
C PRO A 73 -4.84 8.63 13.19
N GLU A 74 -6.00 8.08 13.53
CA GLU A 74 -7.26 8.81 13.30
C GLU A 74 -7.21 10.13 14.06
N PRO A 75 -7.33 11.28 13.38
CA PRO A 75 -7.39 12.54 14.06
C PRO A 75 -8.70 12.62 14.84
N ASP A 76 -8.65 13.14 16.05
CA ASP A 76 -9.85 13.65 16.68
C ASP A 76 -10.51 14.69 15.76
N ALA A 77 -11.83 14.76 15.74
CA ALA A 77 -12.57 15.59 14.80
C ALA A 77 -12.16 17.08 14.79
N GLU A 78 -11.49 17.52 15.83
CA GLU A 78 -10.92 18.87 15.98
C GLU A 78 -9.51 18.99 15.36
N ASP A 79 -8.85 17.88 15.03
CA ASP A 79 -7.44 17.84 14.64
C ASP A 79 -7.22 17.42 13.18
N LEU A 80 -8.24 17.57 12.34
CA LEU A 80 -8.20 17.27 10.89
C LEU A 80 -7.04 17.94 10.13
N TYR A 81 -6.36 18.89 10.75
CA TYR A 81 -5.24 19.64 10.18
C TYR A 81 -3.99 19.70 11.08
N GLY A 82 -4.01 18.97 12.22
CA GLY A 82 -2.84 18.83 13.08
C GLY A 82 -1.84 17.86 12.47
N GLU A 83 -0.57 18.17 12.52
CA GLU A 83 0.60 17.38 12.13
C GLU A 83 0.38 16.44 10.91
N PRO A 84 0.26 16.97 9.69
CA PRO A 84 -0.02 16.16 8.50
C PRO A 84 1.19 15.39 7.96
N TYR A 85 2.35 15.49 8.61
CA TYR A 85 3.58 14.92 8.08
C TYR A 85 3.68 13.42 8.38
N PRO A 86 3.97 12.61 7.36
CA PRO A 86 4.21 11.19 7.55
C PRO A 86 5.38 10.95 8.51
N THR A 87 5.26 9.90 9.32
CA THR A 87 6.35 9.45 10.17
C THR A 87 7.53 8.92 9.34
N GLU A 88 8.71 8.94 9.90
CA GLU A 88 9.89 8.34 9.28
C GLU A 88 9.65 6.85 8.97
N GLU A 89 8.94 6.16 9.83
CA GLU A 89 8.56 4.76 9.63
C GLU A 89 7.70 4.58 8.38
N PHE A 90 6.71 5.44 8.15
CA PHE A 90 5.91 5.41 6.94
C PHE A 90 6.76 5.73 5.69
N LEU A 91 7.61 6.73 5.75
CA LEU A 91 8.46 7.12 4.63
C LEU A 91 9.43 5.99 4.23
N ASN A 92 10.01 5.32 5.20
CA ASN A 92 10.88 4.17 4.97
C ASN A 92 10.12 2.97 4.38
N ASP A 93 8.91 2.67 4.86
CA ASP A 93 8.06 1.63 4.29
C ASP A 93 7.64 1.98 2.85
N TRP A 94 7.27 3.24 2.61
CA TRP A 94 6.92 3.71 1.26
C TRP A 94 8.11 3.60 0.30
N LEU A 95 9.28 4.02 0.72
CA LEU A 95 10.50 3.90 -0.08
C LEU A 95 10.81 2.43 -0.39
N ALA A 96 10.76 1.55 0.61
CA ALA A 96 11.02 0.13 0.42
C ALA A 96 10.03 -0.52 -0.56
N ARG A 97 8.74 -0.26 -0.40
CA ARG A 97 7.71 -0.76 -1.34
C ARG A 97 7.87 -0.18 -2.74
N THR A 98 8.30 1.08 -2.85
CA THR A 98 8.58 1.70 -4.15
C THR A 98 9.76 1.01 -4.82
N ALA A 99 10.86 0.79 -4.10
CA ALA A 99 12.01 0.06 -4.62
C ALA A 99 11.69 -1.37 -5.04
N GLU A 100 10.74 -2.03 -4.38
CA GLU A 100 10.29 -3.37 -4.74
C GLU A 100 9.49 -3.39 -6.06
N ILE A 101 8.79 -2.28 -6.35
CA ILE A 101 7.97 -2.17 -7.57
C ILE A 101 8.82 -1.81 -8.81
N TYR A 102 9.83 -0.97 -8.66
CA TYR A 102 10.63 -0.41 -9.76
C TYR A 102 11.99 -1.04 -9.90
#